data_4848584a4bac00808a35bbeccacc3754
#
_entry.id   4848584a4bac00808a35bbeccacc3754
#
_cell.length_a   1.000
_cell.length_b   1.000
_cell.length_c   1.000
_cell.angle_alpha   90.00
_cell.angle_beta   90.00
_cell.angle_gamma   90.00
#
_symmetry.space_group_name_H-M   'P 1'
#
loop_
_entity.id
_entity.type
_entity.pdbx_description
1 polymer ?
#
loop_
_entity_poly.entity_id
_entity_poly.type
_entity_poly.pdbx_seq_one_letter_code
_entity_poly.pdbx_strand_id
1 'polypeptide(L)'
;WDILATSQSVDAEAIVNTYDGLMEYDGEGTLQPALAESYEVSDDGLTYTFHLRKGATWVDSQGRKVADVTADDFVAGMQHMMDAQGGLEYLIEGIITNASQYISGEVTDFSQVGVKAVDDTLEYDLEAPCTYFTTMLGYNVFAPMNRSFYESMGGKFGVEYDPDAADYTYGKDSDSIAYCGPYVVKNFTSKTTI
;
A
#
# COMPACT_ATOMS: atom_id res chain seq x y z
N TRP A 1 8.80 1.94 -12.11
CA TRP A 1 7.53 2.54 -11.72
C TRP A 1 7.04 1.91 -10.43
N ASP A 2 6.92 2.73 -9.39
CA ASP A 2 6.58 2.31 -8.05
C ASP A 2 5.41 3.16 -7.56
N ILE A 3 4.25 2.53 -7.35
CA ILE A 3 3.00 3.23 -7.02
C ILE A 3 2.99 3.84 -5.62
N LEU A 4 3.82 3.29 -4.71
CA LEU A 4 3.94 3.75 -3.33
C LEU A 4 5.04 4.82 -3.15
N ALA A 5 5.89 4.99 -4.17
CA ALA A 5 6.99 5.95 -4.18
C ALA A 5 6.75 7.10 -5.19
N THR A 6 5.50 7.34 -5.64
CA THR A 6 5.18 8.42 -6.57
C THR A 6 4.12 9.37 -6.03
N SER A 7 4.32 10.67 -6.27
CA SER A 7 3.34 11.73 -6.06
C SER A 7 2.85 12.34 -7.37
N GLN A 8 3.17 11.70 -8.50
CA GLN A 8 2.85 12.23 -9.83
C GLN A 8 1.40 11.89 -10.21
N SER A 9 0.59 12.89 -10.51
CA SER A 9 -0.81 12.71 -10.92
C SER A 9 -0.98 11.91 -12.23
N VAL A 10 0.04 11.93 -13.10
CA VAL A 10 0.03 11.16 -14.36
C VAL A 10 0.08 9.64 -14.13
N ASP A 11 0.57 9.20 -12.99
CA ASP A 11 0.59 7.79 -12.64
C ASP A 11 -0.77 7.30 -12.12
N ALA A 12 -1.64 8.22 -11.66
CA ALA A 12 -2.89 7.88 -10.99
C ALA A 12 -3.83 7.01 -11.87
N GLU A 13 -3.93 7.28 -13.17
CA GLU A 13 -4.78 6.49 -14.08
C GLU A 13 -4.32 5.02 -14.19
N ALA A 14 -3.01 4.80 -14.21
CA ALA A 14 -2.47 3.44 -14.24
C ALA A 14 -2.61 2.77 -12.86
N ILE A 15 -2.37 3.50 -11.78
CA ILE A 15 -2.45 2.99 -10.41
C ILE A 15 -3.86 2.46 -10.12
N VAL A 16 -4.91 3.27 -10.31
CA VAL A 16 -6.30 2.88 -10.00
C VAL A 16 -6.83 1.69 -10.83
N ASN A 17 -6.15 1.35 -11.90
CA ASN A 17 -6.50 0.20 -12.74
C ASN A 17 -5.69 -1.06 -12.43
N THR A 18 -4.58 -0.95 -11.70
CA THR A 18 -3.64 -2.06 -11.49
C THR A 18 -3.60 -2.56 -10.05
N TYR A 19 -4.15 -1.79 -9.12
CA TYR A 19 -4.21 -2.12 -7.70
C TYR A 19 -5.58 -1.81 -7.12
N ASP A 20 -6.09 -2.69 -6.28
CA ASP A 20 -7.24 -2.44 -5.43
C ASP A 20 -6.74 -2.05 -4.03
N GLY A 21 -7.38 -1.04 -3.43
CA GLY A 21 -7.18 -0.64 -2.03
C GLY A 21 -8.13 -1.36 -1.09
N LEU A 22 -8.15 -0.94 0.18
CA LEU A 22 -9.15 -1.40 1.16
C LEU A 22 -10.56 -0.96 0.75
N MET A 23 -10.67 0.29 0.31
CA MET A 23 -11.90 0.94 -0.15
C MET A 23 -11.64 1.58 -1.51
N GLU A 24 -12.70 1.77 -2.30
CA GLU A 24 -12.64 2.43 -3.60
C GLU A 24 -13.82 3.40 -3.78
N TYR A 25 -13.70 4.33 -4.70
CA TYR A 25 -14.81 5.19 -5.09
C TYR A 25 -15.45 4.65 -6.37
N ASP A 26 -16.77 4.50 -6.34
CA ASP A 26 -17.53 4.15 -7.55
C ASP A 26 -17.65 5.35 -8.50
N GLY A 27 -18.29 5.13 -9.67
CA GLY A 27 -18.47 6.16 -10.69
C GLY A 27 -19.36 7.34 -10.26
N GLU A 28 -20.04 7.24 -9.12
CA GLU A 28 -20.88 8.29 -8.52
C GLU A 28 -20.12 9.02 -7.38
N GLY A 29 -18.91 8.61 -7.08
CA GLY A 29 -18.09 9.17 -6.00
C GLY A 29 -18.48 8.66 -4.61
N THR A 30 -19.17 7.53 -4.52
CA THR A 30 -19.52 6.90 -3.25
C THR A 30 -18.42 5.89 -2.87
N LEU A 31 -17.97 5.95 -1.61
CA LEU A 31 -16.97 5.03 -1.09
C LEU A 31 -17.58 3.63 -0.91
N GLN A 32 -16.94 2.63 -1.50
CA GLN A 32 -17.36 1.24 -1.52
C GLN A 32 -16.26 0.33 -0.94
N PRO A 33 -16.63 -0.83 -0.34
CA PRO A 33 -15.68 -1.87 0.01
C PRO A 33 -14.98 -2.46 -1.22
N ALA A 34 -13.64 -2.54 -1.20
CA ALA A 34 -12.83 -3.19 -2.23
C ALA A 34 -12.15 -4.45 -1.68
N LEU A 35 -10.86 -4.42 -1.33
CA LEU A 35 -10.19 -5.56 -0.69
C LEU A 35 -10.62 -5.75 0.77
N ALA A 36 -11.11 -4.71 1.46
CA ALA A 36 -11.83 -4.88 2.71
C ALA A 36 -13.29 -5.25 2.43
N GLU A 37 -13.78 -6.35 3.02
CA GLU A 37 -15.18 -6.75 2.98
C GLU A 37 -16.02 -5.91 3.95
N SER A 38 -15.46 -5.58 5.11
CA SER A 38 -16.06 -4.75 6.16
C SER A 38 -14.99 -4.16 7.06
N TYR A 39 -15.36 -3.21 7.89
CA TYR A 39 -14.51 -2.69 8.95
C TYR A 39 -15.31 -2.34 10.21
N GLU A 40 -14.60 -2.29 11.32
CA GLU A 40 -15.10 -1.88 12.62
C GLU A 40 -14.25 -0.74 13.15
N VAL A 41 -14.84 0.10 14.00
CA VAL A 41 -14.14 1.21 14.66
C VAL A 41 -14.35 1.06 16.16
N SER A 42 -13.29 1.18 16.94
CA SER A 42 -13.36 1.15 18.40
C SER A 42 -14.20 2.30 18.96
N ASP A 43 -14.74 2.13 20.17
CA ASP A 43 -15.62 3.12 20.82
C ASP A 43 -14.97 4.51 20.99
N ASP A 44 -13.64 4.54 21.13
CA ASP A 44 -12.86 5.77 21.24
C ASP A 44 -12.48 6.38 19.88
N GLY A 45 -12.79 5.66 18.77
CA GLY A 45 -12.51 6.09 17.41
C GLY A 45 -11.03 6.05 17.01
N LEU A 46 -10.19 5.33 17.77
CA LEU A 46 -8.75 5.27 17.54
C LEU A 46 -8.29 4.06 16.75
N THR A 47 -8.98 2.93 16.84
CA THR A 47 -8.60 1.71 16.12
C THR A 47 -9.63 1.37 15.05
N TYR A 48 -9.15 1.16 13.83
CA TYR A 48 -9.94 0.69 12.69
C TYR A 48 -9.48 -0.72 12.34
N THR A 49 -10.39 -1.70 12.43
CA THR A 49 -10.12 -3.12 12.11
C THR A 49 -10.81 -3.48 10.82
N PHE A 50 -10.04 -3.85 9.78
CA PHE A 50 -10.54 -4.22 8.45
C PHE A 50 -10.51 -5.72 8.28
N HIS A 51 -11.65 -6.30 7.86
CA HIS A 51 -11.78 -7.70 7.47
C HIS A 51 -11.54 -7.83 5.97
N LEU A 52 -10.50 -8.56 5.58
CA LEU A 52 -10.15 -8.66 4.16
C LEU A 52 -11.03 -9.68 3.43
N ARG A 53 -11.37 -9.35 2.18
CA ARG A 53 -12.09 -10.23 1.27
C ARG A 53 -11.24 -11.47 0.95
N LYS A 54 -11.82 -12.65 1.12
CA LYS A 54 -11.14 -13.91 0.78
C LYS A 54 -11.09 -14.12 -0.73
N GLY A 55 -9.98 -14.68 -1.20
CA GLY A 55 -9.80 -15.06 -2.60
C GLY A 55 -9.26 -13.96 -3.51
N ALA A 56 -8.98 -12.78 -2.99
CA ALA A 56 -8.19 -11.76 -3.71
C ALA A 56 -6.75 -12.27 -3.89
N THR A 57 -6.17 -12.05 -5.08
CA THR A 57 -4.88 -12.62 -5.44
C THR A 57 -3.97 -11.60 -6.09
N TRP A 58 -2.68 -11.74 -5.80
CA TRP A 58 -1.62 -11.12 -6.58
C TRP A 58 -1.38 -11.91 -7.85
N VAL A 59 -1.18 -11.21 -8.96
CA VAL A 59 -0.82 -11.80 -10.26
C VAL A 59 0.42 -11.10 -10.83
N ASP A 60 1.14 -11.83 -11.68
CA ASP A 60 2.25 -11.26 -12.46
C ASP A 60 1.74 -10.57 -13.75
N SER A 61 2.64 -9.99 -14.55
CA SER A 61 2.35 -9.32 -15.83
C SER A 61 1.63 -10.22 -16.86
N GLN A 62 1.65 -11.54 -16.67
CA GLN A 62 0.96 -12.53 -17.51
C GLN A 62 -0.41 -12.93 -16.95
N GLY A 63 -0.81 -12.38 -15.80
CA GLY A 63 -2.04 -12.72 -15.09
C GLY A 63 -1.98 -14.06 -14.35
N ARG A 64 -0.79 -14.60 -14.10
CA ARG A 64 -0.63 -15.84 -13.33
C ARG A 64 -0.57 -15.51 -11.86
N LYS A 65 -1.30 -16.29 -11.04
CA LYS A 65 -1.31 -16.11 -9.59
C LYS A 65 0.11 -16.23 -9.00
N VAL A 66 0.48 -15.23 -8.19
CA VAL A 66 1.73 -15.17 -7.43
C VAL A 66 1.46 -15.56 -5.97
N ALA A 67 0.44 -14.95 -5.34
CA ALA A 67 0.09 -15.16 -3.94
C ALA A 67 -1.39 -14.82 -3.70
N ASP A 68 -1.91 -15.09 -2.50
CA ASP A 68 -3.14 -14.49 -2.00
C ASP A 68 -2.83 -13.12 -1.39
N VAL A 69 -3.79 -12.18 -1.47
CA VAL A 69 -3.68 -10.90 -0.77
C VAL A 69 -3.95 -11.12 0.71
N THR A 70 -3.10 -10.56 1.56
CA THR A 70 -3.16 -10.69 3.02
C THR A 70 -3.07 -9.34 3.72
N ALA A 71 -3.35 -9.30 5.02
CA ALA A 71 -3.18 -8.09 5.82
C ALA A 71 -1.72 -7.62 5.88
N ASP A 72 -0.76 -8.56 5.85
CA ASP A 72 0.68 -8.20 5.83
C ASP A 72 1.10 -7.45 4.56
N ASP A 73 0.40 -7.63 3.44
CA ASP A 73 0.67 -6.88 2.22
C ASP A 73 0.37 -5.38 2.39
N PHE A 74 -0.63 -5.02 3.20
CA PHE A 74 -0.92 -3.63 3.54
C PHE A 74 0.09 -3.06 4.52
N VAL A 75 0.56 -3.87 5.47
CA VAL A 75 1.65 -3.50 6.39
C VAL A 75 2.93 -3.25 5.60
N ALA A 76 3.27 -4.14 4.68
CA ALA A 76 4.43 -3.99 3.80
C ALA A 76 4.32 -2.76 2.89
N GLY A 77 3.13 -2.52 2.31
CA GLY A 77 2.86 -1.34 1.49
C GLY A 77 3.06 -0.04 2.26
N MET A 78 2.50 0.05 3.46
CA MET A 78 2.64 1.22 4.32
C MET A 78 4.10 1.45 4.74
N GLN A 79 4.83 0.39 5.09
CA GLN A 79 6.24 0.49 5.42
C GLN A 79 7.06 0.99 4.23
N HIS A 80 6.87 0.38 3.06
CA HIS A 80 7.59 0.79 1.86
C HIS A 80 7.30 2.24 1.46
N MET A 81 6.05 2.69 1.57
CA MET A 81 5.68 4.08 1.28
C MET A 81 6.42 5.06 2.20
N MET A 82 6.54 4.74 3.50
CA MET A 82 7.30 5.57 4.45
C MET A 82 8.81 5.51 4.20
N ASP A 83 9.36 4.34 3.82
CA ASP A 83 10.79 4.17 3.51
C ASP A 83 11.18 4.91 2.23
N ALA A 84 10.33 4.87 1.21
CA ALA A 84 10.59 5.44 -0.11
C ALA A 84 10.47 6.98 -0.14
N GLN A 85 9.69 7.57 0.75
CA GLN A 85 9.47 9.01 0.86
C GLN A 85 9.17 9.69 -0.47
N GLY A 86 8.14 9.18 -1.18
CA GLY A 86 7.73 9.63 -2.52
C GLY A 86 7.00 10.97 -2.56
N GLY A 87 6.76 11.61 -1.41
CA GLY A 87 6.18 12.96 -1.29
C GLY A 87 4.69 12.98 -0.92
N LEU A 88 4.11 11.84 -0.49
CA LEU A 88 2.73 11.76 0.00
C LEU A 88 2.64 11.41 1.49
N GLU A 89 3.76 11.37 2.21
CA GLU A 89 3.85 11.00 3.62
C GLU A 89 2.99 11.91 4.51
N TYR A 90 2.85 13.19 4.13
CA TYR A 90 2.03 14.17 4.84
C TYR A 90 0.55 13.74 4.99
N LEU A 91 0.07 12.78 4.18
CA LEU A 91 -1.29 12.26 4.27
C LEU A 91 -1.50 11.38 5.51
N ILE A 92 -0.42 10.84 6.08
CA ILE A 92 -0.49 9.92 7.22
C ILE A 92 0.20 10.46 8.48
N GLU A 93 1.06 11.49 8.32
CA GLU A 93 1.72 12.15 9.45
C GLU A 93 0.70 12.79 10.39
N GLY A 94 0.84 12.53 11.70
CA GLY A 94 -0.09 13.00 12.72
C GLY A 94 -1.48 12.33 12.67
N ILE A 95 -1.67 11.30 11.84
CA ILE A 95 -2.89 10.51 11.75
C ILE A 95 -2.64 9.10 12.26
N ILE A 96 -1.69 8.38 11.66
CA ILE A 96 -1.33 7.02 12.08
C ILE A 96 -0.30 7.11 13.21
N THR A 97 -0.52 6.36 14.26
CA THR A 97 0.36 6.32 15.45
C THR A 97 1.82 6.06 15.04
N ASN A 98 2.73 6.90 15.52
CA ASN A 98 4.17 6.84 15.26
C ASN A 98 4.59 6.96 13.77
N ALA A 99 3.70 7.30 12.85
CA ALA A 99 4.09 7.48 11.44
C ALA A 99 5.10 8.61 11.27
N SER A 100 4.86 9.78 11.88
CA SER A 100 5.78 10.92 11.83
C SER A 100 7.15 10.58 12.42
N GLN A 101 7.18 9.82 13.52
CA GLN A 101 8.42 9.41 14.19
C GLN A 101 9.20 8.39 13.36
N TYR A 102 8.50 7.50 12.65
CA TYR A 102 9.16 6.55 11.74
C TYR A 102 9.74 7.26 10.52
N ILE A 103 8.98 8.13 9.88
CA ILE A 103 9.42 8.93 8.71
C ILE A 103 10.63 9.80 9.06
N SER A 104 10.66 10.40 10.27
CA SER A 104 11.80 11.21 10.74
C SER A 104 13.02 10.39 11.18
N GLY A 105 12.89 9.08 11.33
CA GLY A 105 13.93 8.19 11.84
C GLY A 105 14.08 8.18 13.37
N GLU A 106 13.18 8.82 14.11
CA GLU A 106 13.13 8.76 15.58
C GLU A 106 12.73 7.35 16.05
N VAL A 107 11.79 6.70 15.34
CA VAL A 107 11.43 5.29 15.49
C VAL A 107 11.96 4.55 14.28
N THR A 108 12.71 3.47 14.50
CA THR A 108 13.25 2.61 13.42
C THR A 108 12.63 1.22 13.38
N ASP A 109 11.92 0.83 14.44
CA ASP A 109 11.16 -0.42 14.51
C ASP A 109 9.73 -0.18 14.01
N PHE A 110 9.42 -0.65 12.81
CA PHE A 110 8.12 -0.48 12.18
C PHE A 110 6.97 -1.12 12.96
N SER A 111 7.25 -2.10 13.81
CA SER A 111 6.22 -2.73 14.65
C SER A 111 5.58 -1.75 15.66
N GLN A 112 6.20 -0.57 15.87
CA GLN A 112 5.67 0.50 16.72
C GLN A 112 4.73 1.44 15.96
N VAL A 113 4.68 1.35 14.63
CA VAL A 113 3.76 2.13 13.80
C VAL A 113 2.35 1.53 13.89
N GLY A 114 1.34 2.38 13.90
CA GLY A 114 -0.06 2.02 14.06
C GLY A 114 -0.66 1.33 12.84
N VAL A 115 0.04 0.37 12.23
CA VAL A 115 -0.51 -0.51 11.20
C VAL A 115 -0.04 -1.93 11.46
N LYS A 116 -0.97 -2.89 11.57
CA LYS A 116 -0.67 -4.27 12.00
C LYS A 116 -1.56 -5.27 11.28
N ALA A 117 -0.96 -6.41 10.94
CA ALA A 117 -1.72 -7.61 10.59
C ALA A 117 -1.97 -8.42 11.86
N VAL A 118 -3.24 -8.68 12.18
CA VAL A 118 -3.65 -9.47 13.33
C VAL A 118 -4.55 -10.60 12.84
N ASP A 119 -4.04 -11.81 12.83
CA ASP A 119 -4.68 -12.97 12.20
C ASP A 119 -5.08 -12.66 10.73
N ASP A 120 -6.38 -12.70 10.40
CA ASP A 120 -6.92 -12.41 9.07
C ASP A 120 -7.37 -10.94 8.91
N THR A 121 -7.03 -10.05 9.87
CA THR A 121 -7.47 -8.65 9.87
C THR A 121 -6.29 -7.69 9.76
N LEU A 122 -6.58 -6.50 9.22
CA LEU A 122 -5.66 -5.36 9.22
C LEU A 122 -6.17 -4.32 10.22
N GLU A 123 -5.30 -3.89 11.13
CA GLU A 123 -5.61 -2.83 12.08
C GLU A 123 -4.80 -1.57 11.79
N TYR A 124 -5.49 -0.41 11.88
CA TYR A 124 -4.88 0.91 11.95
C TYR A 124 -5.17 1.55 13.31
N ASP A 125 -4.12 1.92 14.02
CA ASP A 125 -4.18 2.71 15.25
C ASP A 125 -3.86 4.18 14.93
N LEU A 126 -4.76 5.09 15.29
CA LEU A 126 -4.65 6.52 15.03
C LEU A 126 -4.17 7.29 16.26
N GLU A 127 -3.49 8.42 16.06
CA GLU A 127 -3.06 9.32 17.14
C GLU A 127 -4.24 10.06 17.80
N ALA A 128 -5.30 10.31 17.02
CA ALA A 128 -6.53 10.95 17.49
C ALA A 128 -7.72 10.47 16.62
N PRO A 129 -8.97 10.56 17.13
CA PRO A 129 -10.13 10.20 16.34
C PRO A 129 -10.22 10.99 15.02
N CYS A 130 -10.28 10.28 13.89
CA CYS A 130 -10.28 10.85 12.55
C CYS A 130 -11.51 10.37 11.77
N THR A 131 -12.59 11.17 11.75
CA THR A 131 -13.88 10.78 11.14
C THR A 131 -13.83 10.65 9.62
N TYR A 132 -12.80 11.19 8.97
CA TYR A 132 -12.60 11.10 7.52
C TYR A 132 -11.55 10.04 7.13
N PHE A 133 -11.00 9.28 8.08
CA PHE A 133 -9.94 8.30 7.81
C PHE A 133 -10.32 7.31 6.70
N THR A 134 -11.53 6.78 6.71
CA THR A 134 -11.98 5.83 5.69
C THR A 134 -12.00 6.42 4.28
N THR A 135 -12.25 7.72 4.14
CA THR A 135 -12.24 8.39 2.83
C THR A 135 -10.84 8.53 2.24
N MET A 136 -9.79 8.42 3.07
CA MET A 136 -8.40 8.46 2.63
C MET A 136 -7.93 7.12 2.04
N LEU A 137 -8.60 6.02 2.36
CA LEU A 137 -8.19 4.66 1.96
C LEU A 137 -8.28 4.39 0.46
N GLY A 138 -8.89 5.30 -0.30
CA GLY A 138 -8.86 5.30 -1.77
C GLY A 138 -7.58 5.89 -2.38
N TYR A 139 -6.67 6.45 -1.58
CA TYR A 139 -5.38 6.95 -2.07
C TYR A 139 -4.34 5.83 -2.14
N ASN A 140 -3.42 5.96 -3.11
CA ASN A 140 -2.36 4.97 -3.33
C ASN A 140 -1.41 4.77 -2.14
N VAL A 141 -1.28 5.73 -1.24
CA VAL A 141 -0.48 5.58 0.00
C VAL A 141 -0.96 4.43 0.90
N PHE A 142 -2.21 4.00 0.75
CA PHE A 142 -2.80 2.87 1.46
C PHE A 142 -2.85 1.59 0.59
N ALA A 143 -2.23 1.59 -0.58
CA ALA A 143 -2.21 0.41 -1.44
C ALA A 143 -1.35 -0.70 -0.81
N PRO A 144 -1.73 -1.97 -1.01
CA PRO A 144 -0.93 -3.09 -0.57
C PRO A 144 0.31 -3.31 -1.45
N MET A 145 1.31 -4.02 -0.90
CA MET A 145 2.47 -4.51 -1.63
C MET A 145 2.73 -5.96 -1.23
N ASN A 146 2.88 -6.88 -2.18
CA ASN A 146 3.25 -8.23 -1.83
C ASN A 146 4.71 -8.29 -1.34
N ARG A 147 4.88 -8.48 -0.03
CA ARG A 147 6.19 -8.50 0.65
C ARG A 147 7.17 -9.46 -0.02
N SER A 148 6.79 -10.72 -0.18
CA SER A 148 7.69 -11.75 -0.71
C SER A 148 8.10 -11.46 -2.16
N PHE A 149 7.18 -10.94 -2.98
CA PHE A 149 7.48 -10.54 -4.35
C PHE A 149 8.46 -9.36 -4.37
N TYR A 150 8.20 -8.32 -3.57
CA TYR A 150 9.07 -7.16 -3.44
C TYR A 150 10.49 -7.54 -3.01
N GLU A 151 10.63 -8.39 -1.98
CA GLU A 151 11.92 -8.90 -1.50
C GLU A 151 12.63 -9.75 -2.58
N SER A 152 11.87 -10.53 -3.38
CA SER A 152 12.44 -11.31 -4.48
C SER A 152 13.01 -10.43 -5.62
N MET A 153 12.57 -9.18 -5.71
CA MET A 153 13.06 -8.15 -6.63
C MET A 153 14.19 -7.29 -6.05
N GLY A 154 14.80 -7.74 -4.94
CA GLY A 154 15.89 -7.03 -4.25
C GLY A 154 15.40 -5.95 -3.28
N GLY A 155 14.09 -5.83 -3.09
CA GLY A 155 13.52 -4.86 -2.16
C GLY A 155 13.85 -5.18 -0.70
N LYS A 156 14.07 -4.13 0.08
CA LYS A 156 14.32 -4.19 1.52
C LYS A 156 13.54 -3.08 2.21
N PHE A 157 13.38 -3.19 3.53
CA PHE A 157 12.61 -2.26 4.34
C PHE A 157 13.46 -1.57 5.40
N GLY A 158 12.97 -0.42 5.87
CA GLY A 158 13.58 0.33 6.95
C GLY A 158 14.98 0.80 6.62
N VAL A 159 15.89 0.66 7.56
CA VAL A 159 17.29 1.12 7.42
C VAL A 159 18.09 0.41 6.31
N GLU A 160 17.57 -0.71 5.80
CA GLU A 160 18.18 -1.44 4.67
C GLU A 160 17.59 -1.04 3.31
N TYR A 161 16.56 -0.18 3.28
CA TYR A 161 15.97 0.30 2.03
C TYR A 161 17.01 1.06 1.20
N ASP A 162 17.24 0.58 -0.02
CA ASP A 162 18.17 1.21 -0.98
C ASP A 162 17.66 0.94 -2.42
N PRO A 163 16.97 1.90 -3.04
CA PRO A 163 16.46 1.75 -4.41
C PRO A 163 17.57 1.80 -5.47
N ASP A 164 18.80 2.20 -5.10
CA ASP A 164 19.98 2.25 -5.97
C ASP A 164 20.84 0.98 -5.86
N ALA A 165 20.47 0.03 -4.98
CA ALA A 165 21.17 -1.24 -4.85
C ALA A 165 21.22 -1.99 -6.19
N ALA A 166 22.33 -2.67 -6.45
CA ALA A 166 22.57 -3.33 -7.75
C ALA A 166 21.57 -4.47 -8.04
N ASP A 167 21.04 -5.10 -7.01
CA ASP A 167 20.04 -6.17 -7.06
C ASP A 167 18.59 -5.67 -6.96
N TYR A 168 18.35 -4.38 -6.69
CA TYR A 168 17.03 -3.80 -6.68
C TYR A 168 16.47 -3.68 -8.10
N THR A 169 15.43 -4.46 -8.40
CA THR A 169 14.80 -4.51 -9.71
C THR A 169 13.30 -4.19 -9.68
N TYR A 170 12.71 -4.02 -8.50
CA TYR A 170 11.29 -3.70 -8.36
C TYR A 170 10.90 -2.44 -9.15
N GLY A 171 9.81 -2.54 -9.92
CA GLY A 171 9.29 -1.42 -10.70
C GLY A 171 10.10 -1.02 -11.94
N LYS A 172 11.16 -1.74 -12.32
CA LYS A 172 11.96 -1.44 -13.53
C LYS A 172 11.26 -1.79 -14.83
N ASP A 173 10.44 -2.82 -14.81
CA ASP A 173 9.60 -3.26 -15.94
C ASP A 173 8.31 -3.92 -15.44
N SER A 174 7.42 -4.33 -16.34
CA SER A 174 6.14 -4.95 -16.00
C SER A 174 6.29 -6.32 -15.32
N ASP A 175 7.39 -7.02 -15.51
CA ASP A 175 7.64 -8.34 -14.92
C ASP A 175 8.20 -8.24 -13.49
N SER A 176 8.67 -7.07 -13.11
CA SER A 176 9.20 -6.77 -11.78
C SER A 176 8.15 -6.14 -10.84
N ILE A 177 6.87 -6.25 -11.18
CA ILE A 177 5.72 -5.75 -10.41
C ILE A 177 4.71 -6.89 -10.25
N ALA A 178 4.07 -6.99 -9.08
CA ALA A 178 2.89 -7.80 -8.86
C ALA A 178 1.65 -6.90 -8.80
N TYR A 179 0.52 -7.38 -9.28
CA TYR A 179 -0.72 -6.64 -9.44
C TYR A 179 -1.85 -7.31 -8.67
N CYS A 180 -2.75 -6.54 -8.06
CA CYS A 180 -3.95 -7.05 -7.39
C CYS A 180 -5.24 -6.37 -7.83
N GLY A 181 -5.18 -5.48 -8.82
CA GLY A 181 -6.33 -4.82 -9.44
C GLY A 181 -6.84 -5.53 -10.69
N PRO A 182 -7.81 -4.94 -11.39
CA PRO A 182 -8.48 -5.56 -12.54
C PRO A 182 -7.61 -5.66 -13.80
N TYR A 183 -6.50 -4.94 -13.88
CA TYR A 183 -5.60 -4.92 -15.04
C TYR A 183 -4.15 -5.11 -14.64
N VAL A 184 -3.34 -5.55 -15.61
CA VAL A 184 -1.88 -5.64 -15.50
C VAL A 184 -1.23 -4.75 -16.55
N VAL A 185 -0.09 -4.14 -16.23
CA VAL A 185 0.71 -3.40 -17.20
C VAL A 185 1.45 -4.41 -18.08
N LYS A 186 1.30 -4.28 -19.41
CA LYS A 186 2.01 -5.15 -20.37
C LYS A 186 3.44 -4.71 -20.58
N ASN A 187 3.63 -3.44 -20.77
CA ASN A 187 4.94 -2.81 -20.84
C ASN A 187 4.80 -1.32 -20.58
N PHE A 188 5.85 -0.76 -20.02
CA PHE A 188 6.00 0.69 -19.92
C PHE A 188 7.41 1.10 -20.33
N THR A 189 7.52 2.33 -20.80
CA THR A 189 8.82 2.94 -21.07
C THR A 189 8.91 4.18 -20.19
N SER A 190 9.91 4.23 -19.33
CA SER A 190 10.11 5.34 -18.39
C SER A 190 9.94 6.69 -19.07
N LYS A 191 9.08 7.54 -18.53
CA LYS A 191 8.76 8.91 -19.00
C LYS A 191 8.09 9.00 -20.38
N THR A 192 7.59 7.90 -20.94
CA THR A 192 7.04 7.91 -22.29
C THR A 192 5.68 7.23 -22.41
N THR A 193 5.53 5.99 -21.95
CA THR A 193 4.31 5.17 -22.17
C THR A 193 4.14 4.15 -21.03
N ILE A 194 2.88 3.94 -20.62
CA ILE A 194 2.42 2.85 -19.81
C ILE A 194 1.44 2.01 -20.62
#